data_faa632b4e96a707b95a0a32b8e61e29c
#
_entry.id   faa632b4e96a707b95a0a32b8e61e29c
#
_cell.length_a   1.000
_cell.length_b   1.000
_cell.length_c   1.000
_cell.angle_alpha   90.00
_cell.angle_beta   90.00
_cell.angle_gamma   90.00
#
_symmetry.space_group_name_H-M   'P 1'
#
loop_
_entity.id
_entity.type
_entity.pdbx_description
1 polymer ?
#
loop_
_entity_poly.entity_id
_entity_poly.type
_entity_poly.pdbx_seq_one_letter_code
_entity_poly.pdbx_strand_id
1 'polypeptide(L)'
;MNQTSNQKLNDKTWARWSALFVVAFTMMAAYYVNDIMAPLKSMLEGELHWTSGEFGFFTGAYSFLNVFLLMLIWGGLILDKFGIRFTGMLSAILMVGGTICEYAAITRFGGTEEMLFGYKLDVFMASAGYSVFGVGAEVAGITVTKIIAKWFHGKEMALAMGVQVALARVGSQVAYAVAIPVAKNWHLDTPLLIGAILLVGGLISFLCFTFMDRKLDRQVTIDTSCGDDEKFSFKDVVAVVSNPGFWLIALLCVLFYSCVFPFQKFATELMVTKYNVSEDIAGTFAGLPALGALFLTPVFGGMIDRRGKAASIMMLGAFMLICVHAIYAIPFIHASWVAIILMIILGIAFSLVPSAMWPSVAKIFPVKQLGTAYALIFFIQNIGLWGIPALIG
;
A
#
# COMPACT_ATOMS: atom_id res chain seq x y z
N MET A 1 -20.07 -14.91 46.52
CA MET A 1 -19.78 -13.60 45.90
C MET A 1 -19.25 -13.87 44.49
N ASN A 2 -20.09 -13.67 43.48
CA ASN A 2 -19.73 -13.89 42.09
C ASN A 2 -18.71 -12.82 41.68
N GLN A 3 -17.47 -13.21 41.48
CA GLN A 3 -16.54 -12.43 40.68
C GLN A 3 -16.99 -12.51 39.24
N THR A 4 -17.87 -11.59 38.82
CA THR A 4 -18.01 -11.27 37.42
C THR A 4 -16.66 -10.74 36.94
N SER A 5 -15.85 -11.62 36.36
CA SER A 5 -14.61 -11.24 35.67
C SER A 5 -14.99 -10.15 34.68
N ASN A 6 -14.49 -8.94 34.92
CA ASN A 6 -14.69 -7.81 34.02
C ASN A 6 -13.92 -8.10 32.73
N GLN A 7 -14.54 -8.90 31.81
CA GLN A 7 -13.94 -9.23 30.51
C GLN A 7 -13.69 -7.94 29.75
N LYS A 8 -12.42 -7.67 29.44
CA LYS A 8 -12.00 -6.52 28.62
C LYS A 8 -12.68 -6.61 27.25
N LEU A 9 -12.92 -5.49 26.61
CA LEU A 9 -13.60 -5.45 25.30
C LEU A 9 -12.87 -6.28 24.25
N ASN A 10 -11.54 -6.26 24.25
CA ASN A 10 -10.70 -7.05 23.34
C ASN A 10 -10.65 -8.56 23.68
N ASP A 11 -11.20 -9.00 24.84
CA ASP A 11 -11.37 -10.44 25.14
C ASP A 11 -12.54 -11.03 24.37
N LYS A 12 -13.52 -10.20 24.01
CA LYS A 12 -14.68 -10.61 23.21
C LYS A 12 -14.29 -10.74 21.75
N THR A 13 -14.39 -11.92 21.19
CA THR A 13 -14.02 -12.22 19.79
C THR A 13 -14.72 -11.27 18.82
N TRP A 14 -16.04 -11.08 18.96
CA TRP A 14 -16.78 -10.20 18.07
C TRP A 14 -16.26 -8.74 18.10
N ALA A 15 -15.88 -8.23 19.27
CA ALA A 15 -15.44 -6.84 19.41
C ALA A 15 -14.06 -6.59 18.75
N ARG A 16 -13.09 -7.51 18.96
CA ARG A 16 -11.77 -7.37 18.32
C ARG A 16 -11.84 -7.55 16.80
N TRP A 17 -12.66 -8.50 16.32
CA TRP A 17 -12.85 -8.68 14.87
C TRP A 17 -13.62 -7.51 14.26
N SER A 18 -14.64 -6.95 14.94
CA SER A 18 -15.32 -5.73 14.47
C SER A 18 -14.35 -4.55 14.40
N ALA A 19 -13.49 -4.37 15.40
CA ALA A 19 -12.44 -3.33 15.37
C ALA A 19 -11.50 -3.53 14.17
N LEU A 20 -11.10 -4.76 13.89
CA LEU A 20 -10.28 -5.10 12.73
C LEU A 20 -10.98 -4.73 11.42
N PHE A 21 -12.22 -5.18 11.22
CA PHE A 21 -12.94 -4.92 9.96
C PHE A 21 -13.17 -3.44 9.72
N VAL A 22 -13.44 -2.66 10.75
CA VAL A 22 -13.62 -1.21 10.68
C VAL A 22 -12.35 -0.51 10.19
N VAL A 23 -11.16 -0.87 10.73
CA VAL A 23 -9.89 -0.27 10.28
C VAL A 23 -9.42 -0.86 8.95
N ALA A 24 -9.68 -2.14 8.69
CA ALA A 24 -9.32 -2.80 7.44
C ALA A 24 -10.13 -2.25 6.25
N PHE A 25 -11.38 -1.82 6.46
CA PHE A 25 -12.18 -1.13 5.45
C PHE A 25 -11.52 0.18 5.01
N THR A 26 -10.97 0.95 5.95
CA THR A 26 -10.21 2.17 5.63
C THR A 26 -9.00 1.86 4.75
N MET A 27 -8.28 0.78 5.05
CA MET A 27 -7.14 0.34 4.22
C MET A 27 -7.59 -0.17 2.85
N MET A 28 -8.70 -0.89 2.77
CA MET A 28 -9.28 -1.33 1.49
C MET A 28 -9.62 -0.12 0.60
N ALA A 29 -10.26 0.91 1.17
CA ALA A 29 -10.57 2.16 0.45
C ALA A 29 -9.29 2.89 0.02
N ALA A 30 -8.25 2.92 0.86
CA ALA A 30 -6.96 3.51 0.52
C ALA A 30 -6.30 2.79 -0.67
N TYR A 31 -6.27 1.46 -0.67
CA TYR A 31 -5.71 0.68 -1.77
C TYR A 31 -6.53 0.80 -3.06
N TYR A 32 -7.85 0.96 -2.95
CA TYR A 32 -8.69 1.29 -4.11
C TYR A 32 -8.25 2.62 -4.74
N VAL A 33 -8.13 3.70 -3.95
CA VAL A 33 -7.72 5.02 -4.46
C VAL A 33 -6.27 4.99 -4.97
N ASN A 34 -5.38 4.28 -4.29
CA ASN A 34 -4.00 4.14 -4.74
C ASN A 34 -3.89 3.59 -6.16
N ASP A 35 -4.79 2.69 -6.55
CA ASP A 35 -4.66 1.94 -7.79
C ASP A 35 -5.67 2.33 -8.88
N ILE A 36 -6.71 3.12 -8.55
CA ILE A 36 -7.84 3.40 -9.46
C ILE A 36 -7.44 4.16 -10.72
N MET A 37 -6.43 5.03 -10.64
CA MET A 37 -5.98 5.82 -11.78
C MET A 37 -5.09 5.03 -12.75
N ALA A 38 -4.51 3.91 -12.31
CA ALA A 38 -3.59 3.12 -13.13
C ALA A 38 -4.24 2.57 -14.42
N PRO A 39 -5.43 1.96 -14.38
CA PRO A 39 -6.09 1.49 -15.60
C PRO A 39 -6.59 2.61 -16.52
N LEU A 40 -6.73 3.82 -16.00
CA LEU A 40 -7.28 4.98 -16.73
C LEU A 40 -6.24 5.76 -17.53
N LYS A 41 -4.95 5.34 -17.53
CA LYS A 41 -3.86 6.06 -18.20
C LYS A 41 -4.20 6.45 -19.65
N SER A 42 -4.64 5.49 -20.48
CA SER A 42 -4.97 5.76 -21.88
C SER A 42 -6.14 6.76 -22.04
N MET A 43 -7.11 6.76 -21.13
CA MET A 43 -8.22 7.72 -21.13
C MET A 43 -7.73 9.11 -20.68
N LEU A 44 -6.84 9.21 -19.69
CA LEU A 44 -6.21 10.47 -19.29
C LEU A 44 -5.41 11.08 -20.42
N GLU A 45 -4.66 10.27 -21.16
CA GLU A 45 -3.92 10.71 -22.34
C GLU A 45 -4.87 11.15 -23.48
N GLY A 46 -5.97 10.43 -23.71
CA GLY A 46 -6.92 10.74 -24.77
C GLY A 46 -7.82 11.94 -24.46
N GLU A 47 -8.34 12.07 -23.25
CA GLU A 47 -9.34 13.10 -22.87
C GLU A 47 -8.71 14.35 -22.27
N LEU A 48 -7.67 14.20 -21.41
CA LEU A 48 -6.99 15.31 -20.75
C LEU A 48 -5.66 15.68 -21.39
N HIS A 49 -5.27 14.96 -22.44
CA HIS A 49 -4.02 15.17 -23.15
C HIS A 49 -2.77 15.09 -22.27
N TRP A 50 -2.82 14.24 -21.24
CA TRP A 50 -1.65 13.95 -20.41
C TRP A 50 -0.61 13.21 -21.26
N THR A 51 0.65 13.52 -21.04
CA THR A 51 1.75 12.70 -21.59
C THR A 51 2.06 11.54 -20.67
N SER A 52 2.70 10.48 -21.20
CA SER A 52 3.22 9.38 -20.37
C SER A 52 4.16 9.89 -19.25
N GLY A 53 4.99 10.91 -19.54
CA GLY A 53 5.86 11.53 -18.53
C GLY A 53 5.08 12.22 -17.41
N GLU A 54 3.99 12.93 -17.74
CA GLU A 54 3.10 13.54 -16.75
C GLU A 54 2.38 12.49 -15.89
N PHE A 55 1.96 11.38 -16.49
CA PHE A 55 1.40 10.25 -15.74
C PHE A 55 2.45 9.58 -14.84
N GLY A 56 3.70 9.46 -15.31
CA GLY A 56 4.82 8.98 -14.49
C GLY A 56 5.12 9.91 -13.32
N PHE A 57 5.12 11.23 -13.54
CA PHE A 57 5.25 12.23 -12.48
C PHE A 57 4.10 12.12 -11.45
N PHE A 58 2.86 12.03 -11.91
CA PHE A 58 1.68 11.83 -11.07
C PHE A 58 1.80 10.57 -10.21
N THR A 59 2.10 9.43 -10.81
CA THR A 59 2.18 8.17 -10.06
C THR A 59 3.35 8.12 -9.09
N GLY A 60 4.49 8.74 -9.43
CA GLY A 60 5.63 8.91 -8.51
C GLY A 60 5.33 9.84 -7.34
N ALA A 61 4.42 10.79 -7.52
CA ALA A 61 4.06 11.76 -6.49
C ALA A 61 3.55 11.12 -5.18
N TYR A 62 2.96 9.92 -5.24
CA TYR A 62 2.57 9.16 -4.03
C TYR A 62 3.68 9.09 -2.99
N SER A 63 4.90 8.82 -3.42
CA SER A 63 6.05 8.65 -2.53
C SER A 63 6.85 9.94 -2.30
N PHE A 64 6.56 11.01 -3.03
CA PHE A 64 7.36 12.24 -3.03
C PHE A 64 7.53 12.84 -1.62
N LEU A 65 6.44 13.12 -0.92
CA LEU A 65 6.50 13.70 0.43
C LEU A 65 7.08 12.71 1.46
N ASN A 66 6.84 11.41 1.28
CA ASN A 66 7.40 10.37 2.15
C ASN A 66 8.93 10.32 2.06
N VAL A 67 9.49 10.55 0.87
CA VAL A 67 10.94 10.58 0.64
C VAL A 67 11.55 11.92 1.07
N PHE A 68 11.09 13.03 0.47
CA PHE A 68 11.78 14.32 0.61
C PHE A 68 11.51 15.04 1.92
N LEU A 69 10.33 14.82 2.53
CA LEU A 69 10.00 15.38 3.84
C LEU A 69 10.05 14.35 4.97
N LEU A 70 10.50 13.12 4.69
CA LEU A 70 10.64 12.04 5.68
C LEU A 70 9.34 11.79 6.46
N MET A 71 8.17 11.91 5.78
CA MET A 71 6.87 11.93 6.44
C MET A 71 6.55 10.61 7.15
N LEU A 72 7.15 9.49 6.74
CA LEU A 72 7.02 8.21 7.43
C LEU A 72 7.67 8.24 8.83
N ILE A 73 8.81 8.94 8.97
CA ILE A 73 9.48 9.15 10.27
C ILE A 73 8.62 10.05 11.16
N TRP A 74 8.12 11.15 10.62
CA TRP A 74 7.21 12.03 11.35
C TRP A 74 5.92 11.31 11.74
N GLY A 75 5.36 10.50 10.86
CA GLY A 75 4.18 9.68 11.12
C GLY A 75 4.40 8.72 12.31
N GLY A 76 5.55 8.06 12.37
CA GLY A 76 5.95 7.22 13.49
C GLY A 76 6.06 8.01 14.81
N LEU A 77 6.73 9.16 14.79
CA LEU A 77 6.85 10.04 15.97
C LEU A 77 5.49 10.57 16.45
N ILE A 78 4.60 10.93 15.52
CA ILE A 78 3.23 11.35 15.82
C ILE A 78 2.45 10.19 16.45
N LEU A 79 2.60 8.97 15.90
CA LEU A 79 1.97 7.77 16.40
C LEU A 79 2.41 7.43 17.84
N ASP A 80 3.68 7.59 18.12
CA ASP A 80 4.21 7.32 19.48
C ASP A 80 3.80 8.40 20.47
N LYS A 81 3.77 9.67 20.06
CA LYS A 81 3.43 10.80 20.95
C LYS A 81 1.92 10.95 21.19
N PHE A 82 1.10 10.82 20.15
CA PHE A 82 -0.34 11.11 20.20
C PHE A 82 -1.22 9.85 20.15
N GLY A 83 -0.61 8.69 19.90
CA GLY A 83 -1.27 7.39 19.90
C GLY A 83 -2.11 7.11 18.66
N ILE A 84 -2.63 5.86 18.60
CA ILE A 84 -3.30 5.29 17.44
C ILE A 84 -4.57 6.03 17.01
N ARG A 85 -5.30 6.62 17.93
CA ARG A 85 -6.57 7.33 17.64
C ARG A 85 -6.33 8.62 16.87
N PHE A 86 -5.44 9.47 17.39
CA PHE A 86 -5.12 10.74 16.76
C PHE A 86 -4.46 10.51 15.38
N THR A 87 -3.44 9.66 15.35
CA THR A 87 -2.66 9.41 14.13
C THR A 87 -3.52 8.78 13.05
N GLY A 88 -4.38 7.83 13.39
CA GLY A 88 -5.26 7.21 12.42
C GLY A 88 -6.36 8.16 11.90
N MET A 89 -6.91 9.04 12.74
CA MET A 89 -7.82 10.09 12.28
C MET A 89 -7.11 11.09 11.36
N LEU A 90 -5.89 11.51 11.71
CA LEU A 90 -5.09 12.40 10.88
C LEU A 90 -4.78 11.77 9.52
N SER A 91 -4.36 10.51 9.49
CA SER A 91 -4.09 9.80 8.24
C SER A 91 -5.36 9.65 7.38
N ALA A 92 -6.51 9.33 7.97
CA ALA A 92 -7.76 9.26 7.24
C ALA A 92 -8.18 10.62 6.65
N ILE A 93 -8.00 11.72 7.39
CA ILE A 93 -8.25 13.08 6.90
C ILE A 93 -7.31 13.44 5.75
N LEU A 94 -6.01 13.11 5.85
CA LEU A 94 -5.04 13.35 4.78
C LEU A 94 -5.40 12.56 3.52
N MET A 95 -5.82 11.30 3.64
CA MET A 95 -6.25 10.50 2.50
C MET A 95 -7.48 11.10 1.83
N VAL A 96 -8.51 11.46 2.59
CA VAL A 96 -9.73 12.10 2.05
C VAL A 96 -9.39 13.44 1.39
N GLY A 97 -8.63 14.30 2.07
CA GLY A 97 -8.27 15.63 1.57
C GLY A 97 -7.41 15.55 0.31
N GLY A 98 -6.43 14.65 0.27
CA GLY A 98 -5.59 14.41 -0.90
C GLY A 98 -6.41 13.92 -2.09
N THR A 99 -7.31 12.96 -1.90
CA THR A 99 -8.18 12.44 -2.96
C THR A 99 -9.19 13.47 -3.46
N ILE A 100 -9.74 14.31 -2.57
CA ILE A 100 -10.62 15.41 -3.00
C ILE A 100 -9.84 16.44 -3.83
N CYS A 101 -8.60 16.74 -3.46
CA CYS A 101 -7.74 17.63 -4.23
C CYS A 101 -7.45 17.05 -5.62
N GLU A 102 -7.11 15.76 -5.71
CA GLU A 102 -6.90 15.03 -6.95
C GLU A 102 -8.17 15.05 -7.83
N TYR A 103 -9.32 14.72 -7.25
CA TYR A 103 -10.61 14.78 -7.95
C TYR A 103 -10.93 16.18 -8.46
N ALA A 104 -10.74 17.23 -7.63
CA ALA A 104 -10.97 18.60 -8.04
C ALA A 104 -10.00 19.06 -9.15
N ALA A 105 -8.76 18.56 -9.14
CA ALA A 105 -7.79 18.83 -10.19
C ALA A 105 -8.28 18.31 -11.56
N ILE A 106 -8.72 17.06 -11.59
CA ILE A 106 -9.20 16.41 -12.81
C ILE A 106 -10.51 17.04 -13.31
N THR A 107 -11.45 17.33 -12.41
CA THR A 107 -12.79 17.85 -12.81
C THR A 107 -12.80 19.31 -13.17
N ARG A 108 -11.99 20.16 -12.52
CA ARG A 108 -12.04 21.63 -12.71
C ARG A 108 -10.96 22.14 -13.66
N PHE A 109 -9.84 21.48 -13.71
CA PHE A 109 -8.68 21.92 -14.50
C PHE A 109 -8.31 20.92 -15.59
N GLY A 110 -9.01 19.77 -15.69
CA GLY A 110 -8.72 18.74 -16.66
C GLY A 110 -8.66 19.26 -18.09
N GLY A 111 -7.57 18.95 -18.82
CA GLY A 111 -7.32 19.39 -20.16
C GLY A 111 -6.91 20.87 -20.30
N THR A 112 -6.53 21.54 -19.21
CA THR A 112 -6.04 22.93 -19.25
C THR A 112 -4.67 23.02 -19.91
N GLU A 113 -4.43 24.12 -20.64
CA GLU A 113 -3.10 24.46 -21.19
C GLU A 113 -2.26 25.28 -20.20
N GLU A 114 -2.82 25.64 -19.03
CA GLU A 114 -2.08 26.38 -18.01
C GLU A 114 -0.94 25.51 -17.43
N MET A 115 0.25 26.12 -17.34
CA MET A 115 1.45 25.44 -16.86
C MET A 115 1.87 25.96 -15.48
N LEU A 116 2.20 25.05 -14.58
CA LEU A 116 2.75 25.36 -13.26
C LEU A 116 4.02 24.51 -13.03
N PHE A 117 5.15 25.16 -12.79
CA PHE A 117 6.46 24.51 -12.61
C PHE A 117 6.88 23.54 -13.74
N GLY A 118 6.43 23.80 -14.97
CA GLY A 118 6.77 22.99 -16.15
C GLY A 118 5.84 21.81 -16.40
N TYR A 119 4.79 21.66 -15.62
CA TYR A 119 3.73 20.66 -15.80
C TYR A 119 2.39 21.36 -16.01
N LYS A 120 1.43 20.70 -16.63
CA LYS A 120 0.05 21.19 -16.70
C LYS A 120 -0.52 21.36 -15.30
N LEU A 121 -1.38 22.38 -15.11
CA LEU A 121 -1.93 22.70 -13.80
C LEU A 121 -2.73 21.55 -13.19
N ASP A 122 -3.51 20.83 -14.01
CA ASP A 122 -4.27 19.65 -13.59
C ASP A 122 -3.36 18.52 -13.12
N VAL A 123 -2.28 18.23 -13.86
CA VAL A 123 -1.26 17.24 -13.49
C VAL A 123 -0.59 17.60 -12.17
N PHE A 124 -0.16 18.86 -12.03
CA PHE A 124 0.53 19.32 -10.83
C PHE A 124 -0.38 19.25 -9.59
N MET A 125 -1.62 19.73 -9.71
CA MET A 125 -2.60 19.73 -8.62
C MET A 125 -3.03 18.31 -8.24
N ALA A 126 -3.24 17.44 -9.24
CA ALA A 126 -3.52 16.01 -9.00
C ALA A 126 -2.35 15.33 -8.28
N SER A 127 -1.12 15.58 -8.73
CA SER A 127 0.10 15.05 -8.10
C SER A 127 0.28 15.54 -6.66
N ALA A 128 -0.03 16.80 -6.39
CA ALA A 128 0.01 17.35 -5.04
C ALA A 128 -1.02 16.66 -4.13
N GLY A 129 -2.24 16.47 -4.62
CA GLY A 129 -3.30 15.71 -3.92
C GLY A 129 -2.87 14.27 -3.65
N TYR A 130 -2.34 13.59 -4.66
CA TYR A 130 -1.87 12.21 -4.54
C TYR A 130 -0.68 12.07 -3.58
N SER A 131 0.21 13.06 -3.49
CA SER A 131 1.29 13.10 -2.50
C SER A 131 0.76 13.18 -1.07
N VAL A 132 -0.24 14.02 -0.82
CA VAL A 132 -0.90 14.15 0.50
C VAL A 132 -1.63 12.85 0.86
N PHE A 133 -2.35 12.26 -0.12
CA PHE A 133 -2.95 10.96 0.03
C PHE A 133 -1.92 9.90 0.41
N GLY A 134 -0.76 9.87 -0.28
CA GLY A 134 0.32 8.92 -0.03
C GLY A 134 0.87 8.99 1.39
N VAL A 135 1.05 10.19 1.94
CA VAL A 135 1.42 10.38 3.37
C VAL A 135 0.36 9.76 4.27
N GLY A 136 -0.92 10.06 4.02
CA GLY A 136 -2.03 9.50 4.78
C GLY A 136 -2.04 7.97 4.74
N ALA A 137 -1.88 7.37 3.57
CA ALA A 137 -1.91 5.92 3.36
C ALA A 137 -0.77 5.19 4.08
N GLU A 138 0.45 5.71 3.99
CA GLU A 138 1.63 5.12 4.66
C GLU A 138 1.51 5.23 6.20
N VAL A 139 1.10 6.39 6.71
CA VAL A 139 0.89 6.60 8.15
C VAL A 139 -0.29 5.74 8.66
N ALA A 140 -1.34 5.55 7.85
CA ALA A 140 -2.43 4.62 8.17
C ALA A 140 -1.92 3.19 8.31
N GLY A 141 -1.04 2.73 7.42
CA GLY A 141 -0.46 1.39 7.44
C GLY A 141 0.25 1.07 8.75
N ILE A 142 1.15 1.95 9.21
CA ILE A 142 1.84 1.77 10.49
C ILE A 142 0.88 1.85 11.68
N THR A 143 -0.12 2.72 11.61
CA THR A 143 -1.13 2.90 12.67
C THR A 143 -2.00 1.66 12.81
N VAL A 144 -2.48 1.10 11.70
CA VAL A 144 -3.32 -0.12 11.68
C VAL A 144 -2.54 -1.31 12.22
N THR A 145 -1.26 -1.44 11.90
CA THR A 145 -0.39 -2.47 12.47
C THR A 145 -0.32 -2.37 14.00
N LYS A 146 -0.15 -1.15 14.53
CA LYS A 146 -0.14 -0.90 16.00
C LYS A 146 -1.52 -1.16 16.64
N ILE A 147 -2.61 -0.86 15.93
CA ILE A 147 -3.98 -1.19 16.37
C ILE A 147 -4.15 -2.70 16.51
N ILE A 148 -3.76 -3.47 15.49
CA ILE A 148 -3.86 -4.94 15.52
C ILE A 148 -3.01 -5.51 16.64
N ALA A 149 -1.78 -5.02 16.82
CA ALA A 149 -0.92 -5.44 17.93
C ALA A 149 -1.58 -5.21 19.30
N LYS A 150 -2.25 -4.06 19.51
CA LYS A 150 -2.96 -3.73 20.76
C LYS A 150 -4.20 -4.63 20.98
N TRP A 151 -5.05 -4.78 19.96
CA TRP A 151 -6.34 -5.45 20.11
C TRP A 151 -6.23 -6.97 20.08
N PHE A 152 -5.21 -7.52 19.42
CA PHE A 152 -4.99 -8.97 19.27
C PHE A 152 -3.77 -9.48 20.05
N HIS A 153 -3.26 -8.69 21.01
CA HIS A 153 -2.15 -9.12 21.86
C HIS A 153 -2.45 -10.45 22.56
N GLY A 154 -1.57 -11.45 22.38
CA GLY A 154 -1.76 -12.78 22.94
C GLY A 154 -2.91 -13.61 22.33
N LYS A 155 -3.48 -13.17 21.20
CA LYS A 155 -4.59 -13.82 20.49
C LYS A 155 -4.22 -13.91 19.00
N GLU A 156 -5.13 -14.23 18.11
CA GLU A 156 -4.93 -14.51 16.68
C GLU A 156 -4.31 -13.34 15.87
N MET A 157 -3.23 -12.74 16.36
CA MET A 157 -2.62 -11.51 15.80
C MET A 157 -2.13 -11.71 14.36
N ALA A 158 -1.49 -12.85 14.07
CA ALA A 158 -1.00 -13.16 12.72
C ALA A 158 -2.17 -13.30 11.73
N LEU A 159 -3.26 -13.95 12.15
CA LEU A 159 -4.47 -14.07 11.34
C LEU A 159 -5.10 -12.70 11.08
N ALA A 160 -5.18 -11.85 12.10
CA ALA A 160 -5.73 -10.49 11.97
C ALA A 160 -4.91 -9.62 11.00
N MET A 161 -3.58 -9.67 11.08
CA MET A 161 -2.70 -9.00 10.11
C MET A 161 -2.89 -9.54 8.70
N GLY A 162 -3.00 -10.86 8.55
CA GLY A 162 -3.26 -11.49 7.24
C GLY A 162 -4.60 -11.05 6.64
N VAL A 163 -5.67 -11.02 7.41
CA VAL A 163 -7.00 -10.58 6.97
C VAL A 163 -6.99 -9.10 6.58
N GLN A 164 -6.30 -8.24 7.33
CA GLN A 164 -6.17 -6.83 6.99
C GLN A 164 -5.47 -6.63 5.64
N VAL A 165 -4.34 -7.30 5.41
CA VAL A 165 -3.62 -7.24 4.13
C VAL A 165 -4.48 -7.81 2.99
N ALA A 166 -5.20 -8.89 3.24
CA ALA A 166 -6.12 -9.49 2.28
C ALA A 166 -7.20 -8.49 1.82
N LEU A 167 -7.86 -7.82 2.76
CA LEU A 167 -8.89 -6.82 2.45
C LEU A 167 -8.31 -5.62 1.68
N ALA A 168 -7.11 -5.17 2.03
CA ALA A 168 -6.41 -4.13 1.27
C ALA A 168 -6.20 -4.55 -0.20
N ARG A 169 -5.75 -5.78 -0.45
CA ARG A 169 -5.57 -6.30 -1.83
C ARG A 169 -6.88 -6.45 -2.60
N VAL A 170 -8.00 -6.74 -1.92
CA VAL A 170 -9.33 -6.66 -2.55
C VAL A 170 -9.60 -5.26 -3.07
N GLY A 171 -9.25 -4.21 -2.32
CA GLY A 171 -9.37 -2.83 -2.78
C GLY A 171 -8.62 -2.57 -4.10
N SER A 172 -7.35 -2.98 -4.19
CA SER A 172 -6.56 -2.90 -5.43
C SER A 172 -7.22 -3.63 -6.59
N GLN A 173 -7.62 -4.89 -6.38
CA GLN A 173 -8.22 -5.69 -7.45
C GLN A 173 -9.54 -5.09 -7.95
N VAL A 174 -10.38 -4.59 -7.04
CA VAL A 174 -11.63 -3.91 -7.41
C VAL A 174 -11.32 -2.65 -8.21
N ALA A 175 -10.33 -1.84 -7.81
CA ALA A 175 -9.92 -0.66 -8.55
C ALA A 175 -9.55 -1.00 -10.00
N TYR A 176 -8.66 -1.97 -10.21
CA TYR A 176 -8.27 -2.40 -11.55
C TYR A 176 -9.43 -2.97 -12.38
N ALA A 177 -10.37 -3.68 -11.76
CA ALA A 177 -11.48 -4.30 -12.48
C ALA A 177 -12.57 -3.30 -12.87
N VAL A 178 -12.84 -2.28 -12.02
CA VAL A 178 -14.00 -1.40 -12.24
C VAL A 178 -13.65 -0.06 -12.89
N ALA A 179 -12.39 0.36 -12.89
CA ALA A 179 -11.98 1.70 -13.35
C ALA A 179 -12.48 2.00 -14.75
N ILE A 180 -12.09 1.19 -15.74
CA ILE A 180 -12.44 1.41 -17.15
C ILE A 180 -13.95 1.28 -17.39
N PRO A 181 -14.65 0.20 -16.95
CA PRO A 181 -16.10 0.10 -17.12
C PRO A 181 -16.87 1.27 -16.49
N VAL A 182 -16.45 1.74 -15.32
CA VAL A 182 -17.09 2.88 -14.66
C VAL A 182 -16.84 4.17 -15.44
N ALA A 183 -15.59 4.44 -15.83
CA ALA A 183 -15.25 5.64 -16.60
C ALA A 183 -16.00 5.71 -17.95
N LYS A 184 -16.08 4.58 -18.68
CA LYS A 184 -16.80 4.50 -19.96
C LYS A 184 -18.32 4.69 -19.84
N ASN A 185 -18.93 4.21 -18.76
CA ASN A 185 -20.39 4.30 -18.57
C ASN A 185 -20.84 5.64 -17.99
N TRP A 186 -19.96 6.35 -17.31
CA TRP A 186 -20.24 7.67 -16.71
C TRP A 186 -19.22 8.71 -17.19
N HIS A 187 -18.26 9.07 -16.34
CA HIS A 187 -17.20 10.05 -16.64
C HIS A 187 -15.85 9.53 -16.17
N LEU A 188 -14.77 10.06 -16.77
CA LEU A 188 -13.38 9.70 -16.43
C LEU A 188 -13.05 9.89 -14.94
N ASP A 189 -13.64 10.88 -14.29
CA ASP A 189 -13.46 11.22 -12.89
C ASP A 189 -14.29 10.38 -11.91
N THR A 190 -15.34 9.68 -12.41
CA THR A 190 -16.26 8.91 -11.56
C THR A 190 -15.60 7.80 -10.75
N PRO A 191 -14.66 7.01 -11.28
CA PRO A 191 -13.95 6.00 -10.48
C PRO A 191 -13.22 6.60 -9.27
N LEU A 192 -12.63 7.78 -9.45
CA LEU A 192 -11.95 8.50 -8.35
C LEU A 192 -12.95 9.07 -7.34
N LEU A 193 -14.10 9.58 -7.81
CA LEU A 193 -15.20 10.02 -6.93
C LEU A 193 -15.70 8.87 -6.04
N ILE A 194 -15.87 7.67 -6.59
CA ILE A 194 -16.21 6.47 -5.81
C ILE A 194 -15.15 6.22 -4.74
N GLY A 195 -13.87 6.35 -5.09
CA GLY A 195 -12.75 6.24 -4.15
C GLY A 195 -12.83 7.27 -3.02
N ALA A 196 -13.13 8.52 -3.34
CA ALA A 196 -13.32 9.57 -2.35
C ALA A 196 -14.47 9.24 -1.38
N ILE A 197 -15.61 8.76 -1.90
CA ILE A 197 -16.76 8.33 -1.09
C ILE A 197 -16.37 7.14 -0.18
N LEU A 198 -15.65 6.15 -0.70
CA LEU A 198 -15.15 5.02 0.09
C LEU A 198 -14.21 5.49 1.21
N LEU A 199 -13.33 6.46 0.94
CA LEU A 199 -12.44 7.02 1.97
C LEU A 199 -13.19 7.84 3.02
N VAL A 200 -14.23 8.57 2.64
CA VAL A 200 -15.12 9.23 3.62
C VAL A 200 -15.81 8.18 4.50
N GLY A 201 -16.29 7.09 3.91
CA GLY A 201 -16.77 5.92 4.65
C GLY A 201 -15.70 5.33 5.58
N GLY A 202 -14.45 5.25 5.12
CA GLY A 202 -13.29 4.85 5.91
C GLY A 202 -12.99 5.79 7.08
N LEU A 203 -13.08 7.09 6.88
CA LEU A 203 -12.94 8.09 7.93
C LEU A 203 -14.03 7.95 9.01
N ILE A 204 -15.28 7.75 8.61
CA ILE A 204 -16.40 7.48 9.52
C ILE A 204 -16.17 6.18 10.28
N SER A 205 -15.75 5.14 9.58
CA SER A 205 -15.40 3.85 10.18
C SER A 205 -14.29 4.00 11.22
N PHE A 206 -13.24 4.75 10.90
CA PHE A 206 -12.14 5.00 11.84
C PHE A 206 -12.61 5.83 13.06
N LEU A 207 -13.53 6.75 12.87
CA LEU A 207 -14.17 7.46 13.98
C LEU A 207 -14.92 6.49 14.91
N CYS A 208 -15.68 5.54 14.35
CA CYS A 208 -16.32 4.46 15.14
C CYS A 208 -15.27 3.63 15.93
N PHE A 209 -14.16 3.26 15.27
CA PHE A 209 -13.05 2.59 15.96
C PHE A 209 -12.53 3.41 17.15
N THR A 210 -12.40 4.73 17.01
CA THR A 210 -11.92 5.62 18.08
C THR A 210 -12.80 5.53 19.33
N PHE A 211 -14.11 5.41 19.18
CA PHE A 211 -15.03 5.19 20.30
C PHE A 211 -14.85 3.81 20.94
N MET A 212 -14.67 2.77 20.12
CA MET A 212 -14.41 1.42 20.63
C MET A 212 -13.10 1.36 21.43
N ASP A 213 -12.04 1.99 20.91
CA ASP A 213 -10.72 2.00 21.54
C ASP A 213 -10.72 2.82 22.84
N ARG A 214 -11.43 3.95 22.88
CA ARG A 214 -11.64 4.71 24.16
C ARG A 214 -12.35 3.86 25.21
N LYS A 215 -13.30 3.05 24.81
CA LYS A 215 -14.02 2.15 25.75
C LYS A 215 -13.08 1.05 26.27
N LEU A 216 -12.20 0.52 25.42
CA LEU A 216 -11.18 -0.45 25.82
C LEU A 216 -10.21 0.17 26.83
N ASP A 217 -9.66 1.36 26.57
CA ASP A 217 -8.71 2.02 27.47
C ASP A 217 -9.29 2.28 28.85
N ARG A 218 -10.56 2.68 28.95
CA ARG A 218 -11.25 2.85 30.25
C ARG A 218 -11.32 1.56 31.07
N GLN A 219 -11.24 0.40 30.42
CA GLN A 219 -11.25 -0.91 31.08
C GLN A 219 -9.83 -1.36 31.46
N VAL A 220 -8.79 -0.82 30.80
CA VAL A 220 -7.39 -1.22 30.98
C VAL A 220 -6.66 -0.35 32.01
N THR A 221 -7.21 0.78 32.44
CA THR A 221 -6.57 1.74 33.37
C THR A 221 -6.18 1.16 34.75
N ILE A 222 -6.36 -0.14 34.96
CA ILE A 222 -6.04 -0.84 36.23
C ILE A 222 -4.74 -1.67 36.15
N ASP A 223 -4.18 -1.91 34.95
CA ASP A 223 -2.96 -2.72 34.78
C ASP A 223 -1.94 -2.02 33.87
N THR A 224 -1.34 -0.96 34.36
CA THR A 224 -0.23 -0.29 33.65
C THR A 224 1.11 -0.95 34.00
N SER A 225 1.44 -2.01 33.29
CA SER A 225 2.83 -2.44 33.08
C SER A 225 2.97 -3.11 31.70
N CYS A 226 2.53 -2.43 30.65
CA CYS A 226 2.96 -2.73 29.31
C CYS A 226 4.20 -1.89 29.03
N GLY A 227 5.27 -2.59 28.65
CA GLY A 227 6.62 -2.14 28.57
C GLY A 227 6.83 -0.79 27.88
N ASP A 228 7.88 -0.11 28.29
CA ASP A 228 8.42 1.09 27.67
C ASP A 228 8.40 0.93 26.16
N ASP A 229 7.52 1.67 25.49
CA ASP A 229 7.57 1.87 24.04
C ASP A 229 8.97 2.46 23.75
N GLU A 230 9.83 1.66 23.17
CA GLU A 230 11.23 1.99 22.95
C GLU A 230 11.29 3.22 22.04
N LYS A 231 11.70 4.34 22.63
CA LYS A 231 11.85 5.60 21.93
C LYS A 231 12.90 5.45 20.84
N PHE A 232 12.57 5.92 19.63
CA PHE A 232 13.49 6.04 18.52
C PHE A 232 14.83 6.64 18.99
N SER A 233 15.93 5.93 18.74
CA SER A 233 17.28 6.37 19.09
C SER A 233 18.15 6.48 17.85
N PHE A 234 18.84 7.59 17.70
CA PHE A 234 19.80 7.77 16.60
C PHE A 234 20.93 6.72 16.62
N LYS A 235 21.27 6.20 17.79
CA LYS A 235 22.24 5.10 17.93
C LYS A 235 21.74 3.80 17.27
N ASP A 236 20.43 3.55 17.31
CA ASP A 236 19.84 2.37 16.65
C ASP A 236 19.87 2.52 15.13
N VAL A 237 19.71 3.74 14.60
CA VAL A 237 19.87 4.02 13.16
C VAL A 237 21.29 3.67 12.71
N VAL A 238 22.31 4.16 13.43
CA VAL A 238 23.73 3.86 13.10
C VAL A 238 24.00 2.36 13.18
N ALA A 239 23.49 1.68 14.21
CA ALA A 239 23.68 0.23 14.36
C ALA A 239 23.03 -0.56 13.22
N VAL A 240 21.82 -0.18 12.78
CA VAL A 240 21.11 -0.81 11.67
C VAL A 240 21.86 -0.60 10.36
N VAL A 241 22.23 0.64 10.03
CA VAL A 241 22.93 0.99 8.77
C VAL A 241 24.33 0.38 8.70
N SER A 242 24.98 0.14 9.84
CA SER A 242 26.29 -0.52 9.90
C SER A 242 26.22 -2.04 9.66
N ASN A 243 25.04 -2.64 9.67
CA ASN A 243 24.87 -4.07 9.45
C ASN A 243 24.80 -4.36 7.93
N PRO A 244 25.73 -5.15 7.34
CA PRO A 244 25.66 -5.47 5.90
C PRO A 244 24.40 -6.21 5.49
N GLY A 245 23.78 -7.00 6.38
CA GLY A 245 22.50 -7.66 6.13
C GLY A 245 21.36 -6.66 5.89
N PHE A 246 21.41 -5.48 6.50
CA PHE A 246 20.47 -4.40 6.22
C PHE A 246 20.50 -4.01 4.74
N TRP A 247 21.68 -3.73 4.19
CA TRP A 247 21.82 -3.27 2.81
C TRP A 247 21.39 -4.32 1.79
N LEU A 248 21.63 -5.59 2.06
CA LEU A 248 21.16 -6.67 1.19
C LEU A 248 19.63 -6.75 1.13
N ILE A 249 18.98 -6.65 2.29
CA ILE A 249 17.50 -6.63 2.35
C ILE A 249 16.94 -5.33 1.78
N ALA A 250 17.52 -4.18 2.10
CA ALA A 250 17.05 -2.90 1.59
C ALA A 250 17.20 -2.82 0.06
N LEU A 251 18.32 -3.30 -0.48
CA LEU A 251 18.53 -3.36 -1.93
C LEU A 251 17.54 -4.31 -2.61
N LEU A 252 17.35 -5.50 -2.05
CA LEU A 252 16.32 -6.43 -2.55
C LEU A 252 14.93 -5.76 -2.52
N CYS A 253 14.59 -5.11 -1.43
CA CYS A 253 13.31 -4.44 -1.24
C CYS A 253 13.08 -3.37 -2.30
N VAL A 254 13.99 -2.39 -2.43
CA VAL A 254 13.82 -1.31 -3.40
C VAL A 254 13.78 -1.81 -4.83
N LEU A 255 14.66 -2.72 -5.23
CA LEU A 255 14.68 -3.27 -6.58
C LEU A 255 13.42 -4.08 -6.90
N PHE A 256 13.00 -4.94 -5.98
CA PHE A 256 11.81 -5.77 -6.15
C PHE A 256 10.54 -4.92 -6.27
N TYR A 257 10.31 -4.03 -5.32
CA TYR A 257 9.10 -3.20 -5.33
C TYR A 257 9.09 -2.18 -6.48
N SER A 258 10.25 -1.68 -6.88
CA SER A 258 10.41 -0.80 -8.06
C SER A 258 10.09 -1.51 -9.37
N CYS A 259 10.31 -2.82 -9.47
CA CYS A 259 9.91 -3.58 -10.64
C CYS A 259 8.42 -3.91 -10.67
N VAL A 260 7.77 -4.07 -9.50
CA VAL A 260 6.38 -4.52 -9.43
C VAL A 260 5.39 -3.35 -9.50
N PHE A 261 5.47 -2.41 -8.56
CA PHE A 261 4.44 -1.36 -8.44
C PHE A 261 4.44 -0.36 -9.60
N PRO A 262 5.59 0.23 -10.01
CA PRO A 262 5.61 1.10 -11.18
C PRO A 262 5.13 0.37 -12.44
N PHE A 263 5.57 -0.87 -12.66
CA PHE A 263 5.09 -1.66 -13.79
C PHE A 263 3.57 -1.83 -13.78
N GLN A 264 2.95 -2.13 -12.63
CA GLN A 264 1.51 -2.27 -12.52
C GLN A 264 0.75 -0.99 -12.92
N LYS A 265 1.33 0.21 -12.67
CA LYS A 265 0.70 1.49 -13.08
C LYS A 265 0.59 1.64 -14.60
N PHE A 266 1.45 0.99 -15.36
CA PHE A 266 1.45 1.01 -16.84
C PHE A 266 0.96 -0.30 -17.45
N ALA A 267 0.67 -1.33 -16.65
CA ALA A 267 0.38 -2.68 -17.12
C ALA A 267 -0.91 -2.77 -17.97
N THR A 268 -1.95 -2.00 -17.61
CA THR A 268 -3.22 -2.01 -18.36
C THR A 268 -3.01 -1.50 -19.80
N GLU A 269 -2.31 -0.39 -19.96
CA GLU A 269 -1.97 0.14 -21.27
C GLU A 269 -1.11 -0.83 -22.08
N LEU A 270 -0.08 -1.43 -21.46
CA LEU A 270 0.76 -2.45 -22.10
C LEU A 270 -0.08 -3.63 -22.62
N MET A 271 -1.07 -4.07 -21.87
CA MET A 271 -1.97 -5.16 -22.30
C MET A 271 -2.81 -4.77 -23.50
N VAL A 272 -3.33 -3.55 -23.55
CA VAL A 272 -4.14 -3.06 -24.66
C VAL A 272 -3.26 -2.83 -25.88
N THR A 273 -2.18 -2.05 -25.76
CA THR A 273 -1.39 -1.57 -26.92
C THR A 273 -0.51 -2.65 -27.52
N LYS A 274 0.16 -3.46 -26.69
CA LYS A 274 1.10 -4.48 -27.20
C LYS A 274 0.43 -5.83 -27.42
N TYR A 275 -0.47 -6.23 -26.54
CA TYR A 275 -1.03 -7.59 -26.53
C TYR A 275 -2.45 -7.67 -27.05
N ASN A 276 -3.03 -6.54 -27.53
CA ASN A 276 -4.38 -6.44 -28.07
C ASN A 276 -5.47 -7.04 -27.14
N VAL A 277 -5.28 -6.93 -25.82
CA VAL A 277 -6.30 -7.30 -24.85
C VAL A 277 -7.40 -6.23 -24.89
N SER A 278 -8.67 -6.63 -24.87
CA SER A 278 -9.78 -5.68 -24.81
C SER A 278 -9.66 -4.77 -23.59
N GLU A 279 -9.85 -3.47 -23.78
CA GLU A 279 -9.77 -2.46 -22.71
C GLU A 279 -10.64 -2.82 -21.50
N ASP A 280 -11.84 -3.35 -21.73
CA ASP A 280 -12.80 -3.65 -20.66
C ASP A 280 -12.30 -4.70 -19.67
N ILE A 281 -11.40 -5.59 -20.08
CA ILE A 281 -10.85 -6.66 -19.25
C ILE A 281 -9.36 -6.48 -18.94
N ALA A 282 -8.68 -5.58 -19.63
CA ALA A 282 -7.23 -5.35 -19.46
C ALA A 282 -6.89 -4.94 -18.02
N GLY A 283 -7.69 -4.06 -17.43
CA GLY A 283 -7.54 -3.68 -16.03
C GLY A 283 -7.67 -4.88 -15.07
N THR A 284 -8.68 -5.74 -15.27
CA THR A 284 -8.87 -6.94 -14.46
C THR A 284 -7.63 -7.85 -14.49
N PHE A 285 -7.02 -8.05 -15.65
CA PHE A 285 -5.80 -8.86 -15.77
C PHE A 285 -4.57 -8.15 -15.18
N ALA A 286 -4.45 -6.83 -15.34
CA ALA A 286 -3.40 -6.05 -14.70
C ALA A 286 -3.45 -6.12 -13.16
N GLY A 287 -4.64 -6.32 -12.59
CA GLY A 287 -4.85 -6.51 -11.15
C GLY A 287 -4.52 -7.91 -10.61
N LEU A 288 -4.31 -8.93 -11.46
CA LEU A 288 -4.04 -10.32 -11.04
C LEU A 288 -2.93 -10.47 -9.98
N PRO A 289 -1.84 -9.67 -9.98
CA PRO A 289 -0.84 -9.75 -8.92
C PRO A 289 -1.41 -9.46 -7.53
N ALA A 290 -2.40 -8.58 -7.40
CA ALA A 290 -3.07 -8.32 -6.12
C ALA A 290 -3.87 -9.55 -5.63
N LEU A 291 -4.56 -10.25 -6.53
CA LEU A 291 -5.23 -11.53 -6.22
C LEU A 291 -4.22 -12.62 -5.85
N GLY A 292 -3.11 -12.71 -6.58
CA GLY A 292 -2.03 -13.64 -6.25
C GLY A 292 -1.53 -13.41 -4.82
N ALA A 293 -1.27 -12.16 -4.45
CA ALA A 293 -0.84 -11.81 -3.10
C ALA A 293 -1.88 -12.19 -2.03
N LEU A 294 -3.17 -12.00 -2.32
CA LEU A 294 -4.26 -12.34 -1.41
C LEU A 294 -4.26 -13.82 -1.00
N PHE A 295 -4.12 -14.73 -1.97
CA PHE A 295 -4.22 -16.16 -1.72
C PHE A 295 -2.88 -16.84 -1.44
N LEU A 296 -1.82 -16.43 -2.12
CA LEU A 296 -0.54 -17.13 -2.09
C LEU A 296 0.39 -16.69 -0.96
N THR A 297 0.28 -15.43 -0.50
CA THR A 297 1.16 -14.94 0.59
C THR A 297 1.04 -15.76 1.87
N PRO A 298 -0.17 -16.13 2.37
CA PRO A 298 -0.29 -17.00 3.54
C PRO A 298 0.26 -18.41 3.29
N VAL A 299 0.07 -18.95 2.09
CA VAL A 299 0.58 -20.27 1.72
C VAL A 299 2.10 -20.31 1.73
N PHE A 300 2.73 -19.32 1.10
CA PHE A 300 4.20 -19.23 1.04
C PHE A 300 4.80 -18.90 2.41
N GLY A 301 4.18 -18.03 3.19
CA GLY A 301 4.57 -17.77 4.58
C GLY A 301 4.60 -19.04 5.41
N GLY A 302 3.53 -19.84 5.39
CA GLY A 302 3.47 -21.12 6.09
C GLY A 302 4.47 -22.15 5.56
N MET A 303 4.78 -22.14 4.27
CA MET A 303 5.83 -23.01 3.69
C MET A 303 7.23 -22.61 4.18
N ILE A 304 7.51 -21.31 4.25
CA ILE A 304 8.80 -20.77 4.72
C ILE A 304 9.01 -21.08 6.20
N ASP A 305 7.97 -20.94 7.01
CA ASP A 305 8.04 -21.27 8.44
C ASP A 305 8.38 -22.73 8.69
N ARG A 306 7.86 -23.64 7.85
CA ARG A 306 8.08 -25.09 7.98
C ARG A 306 9.42 -25.55 7.41
N ARG A 307 9.83 -25.02 6.26
CA ARG A 307 11.00 -25.49 5.50
C ARG A 307 12.26 -24.64 5.69
N GLY A 308 12.10 -23.41 6.18
CA GLY A 308 13.17 -22.42 6.15
C GLY A 308 13.46 -21.98 4.72
N LYS A 309 14.75 -21.84 4.37
CA LYS A 309 15.24 -21.50 3.03
C LYS A 309 14.71 -20.16 2.46
N ALA A 310 14.49 -19.18 3.32
CA ALA A 310 13.97 -17.86 2.92
C ALA A 310 14.79 -17.23 1.78
N ALA A 311 16.12 -17.31 1.83
CA ALA A 311 16.99 -16.77 0.79
C ALA A 311 16.74 -17.43 -0.58
N SER A 312 16.62 -18.77 -0.64
CA SER A 312 16.34 -19.47 -1.90
C SER A 312 14.99 -19.08 -2.49
N ILE A 313 13.99 -18.84 -1.64
CA ILE A 313 12.65 -18.42 -2.05
C ILE A 313 12.68 -16.99 -2.58
N MET A 314 13.42 -16.08 -1.93
CA MET A 314 13.62 -14.71 -2.44
C MET A 314 14.34 -14.73 -3.80
N MET A 315 15.38 -15.56 -3.95
CA MET A 315 16.09 -15.70 -5.23
C MET A 315 15.19 -16.25 -6.34
N LEU A 316 14.34 -17.26 -6.03
CA LEU A 316 13.36 -17.78 -6.99
C LEU A 316 12.39 -16.71 -7.44
N GLY A 317 11.79 -15.95 -6.51
CA GLY A 317 10.86 -14.87 -6.84
C GLY A 317 11.52 -13.74 -7.64
N ALA A 318 12.76 -13.36 -7.30
CA ALA A 318 13.53 -12.38 -8.07
C ALA A 318 13.83 -12.88 -9.49
N PHE A 319 14.21 -14.16 -9.63
CA PHE A 319 14.45 -14.77 -10.95
C PHE A 319 13.17 -14.81 -11.80
N MET A 320 12.03 -15.19 -11.21
CA MET A 320 10.72 -15.13 -11.89
C MET A 320 10.41 -13.72 -12.38
N LEU A 321 10.68 -12.71 -11.56
CA LEU A 321 10.46 -11.31 -11.92
C LEU A 321 11.32 -10.88 -13.12
N ILE A 322 12.62 -11.28 -13.12
CA ILE A 322 13.51 -11.03 -14.25
C ILE A 322 12.97 -11.68 -15.52
N CYS A 323 12.54 -12.94 -15.47
CA CYS A 323 11.98 -13.66 -16.61
C CYS A 323 10.71 -12.98 -17.15
N VAL A 324 9.81 -12.56 -16.26
CA VAL A 324 8.57 -11.85 -16.64
C VAL A 324 8.90 -10.57 -17.40
N HIS A 325 9.75 -9.71 -16.86
CA HIS A 325 10.10 -8.44 -17.50
C HIS A 325 10.92 -8.64 -18.78
N ALA A 326 11.80 -9.63 -18.82
CA ALA A 326 12.54 -9.97 -20.01
C ALA A 326 11.60 -10.39 -21.17
N ILE A 327 10.58 -11.20 -20.88
CA ILE A 327 9.60 -11.61 -21.89
C ILE A 327 8.72 -10.42 -22.31
N TYR A 328 8.30 -9.57 -21.36
CA TYR A 328 7.58 -8.34 -21.70
C TYR A 328 8.40 -7.38 -22.58
N ALA A 329 9.72 -7.37 -22.45
CA ALA A 329 10.61 -6.56 -23.27
C ALA A 329 10.76 -7.07 -24.71
N ILE A 330 10.43 -8.33 -25.02
CA ILE A 330 10.56 -8.90 -26.36
C ILE A 330 9.54 -8.26 -27.31
N PRO A 331 9.96 -7.56 -28.37
CA PRO A 331 9.04 -6.75 -29.19
C PRO A 331 8.09 -7.56 -30.07
N PHE A 332 8.43 -8.78 -30.43
CA PHE A 332 7.66 -9.62 -31.36
C PHE A 332 6.67 -10.59 -30.67
N ILE A 333 6.55 -10.56 -29.37
CA ILE A 333 5.54 -11.34 -28.65
C ILE A 333 4.30 -10.47 -28.42
N HIS A 334 3.20 -10.80 -29.12
CA HIS A 334 1.93 -10.04 -29.06
C HIS A 334 0.74 -10.90 -28.59
N ALA A 335 0.95 -12.17 -28.24
CA ALA A 335 -0.14 -13.07 -27.87
C ALA A 335 -0.72 -12.69 -26.50
N SER A 336 -2.02 -12.39 -26.43
CA SER A 336 -2.73 -11.97 -25.22
C SER A 336 -2.61 -12.97 -24.07
N TRP A 337 -2.66 -14.29 -24.37
CA TRP A 337 -2.53 -15.34 -23.37
C TRP A 337 -1.15 -15.32 -22.68
N VAL A 338 -0.08 -14.90 -23.40
CA VAL A 338 1.26 -14.74 -22.83
C VAL A 338 1.23 -13.64 -21.77
N ALA A 339 0.63 -12.49 -22.08
CA ALA A 339 0.51 -11.40 -21.13
C ALA A 339 -0.21 -11.82 -19.84
N ILE A 340 -1.31 -12.59 -19.97
CA ILE A 340 -2.09 -13.08 -18.83
C ILE A 340 -1.27 -14.05 -17.97
N ILE A 341 -0.56 -15.01 -18.59
CA ILE A 341 0.31 -15.94 -17.88
C ILE A 341 1.43 -15.19 -17.15
N LEU A 342 2.04 -14.20 -17.79
CA LEU A 342 3.09 -13.40 -17.17
C LEU A 342 2.57 -12.60 -15.96
N MET A 343 1.32 -12.10 -15.99
CA MET A 343 0.68 -11.46 -14.83
C MET A 343 0.44 -12.46 -13.68
N ILE A 344 0.06 -13.69 -13.99
CA ILE A 344 -0.08 -14.74 -12.97
C ILE A 344 1.28 -15.04 -12.34
N ILE A 345 2.33 -15.20 -13.16
CA ILE A 345 3.71 -15.44 -12.69
C ILE A 345 4.20 -14.26 -11.85
N LEU A 346 3.89 -13.02 -12.27
CA LEU A 346 4.19 -11.82 -11.50
C LEU A 346 3.51 -11.86 -10.12
N GLY A 347 2.25 -12.27 -10.06
CA GLY A 347 1.50 -12.43 -8.80
C GLY A 347 2.12 -13.49 -7.87
N ILE A 348 2.61 -14.59 -8.43
CA ILE A 348 3.35 -15.62 -7.68
C ILE A 348 4.64 -15.02 -7.12
N ALA A 349 5.45 -14.36 -7.94
CA ALA A 349 6.69 -13.72 -7.52
C ALA A 349 6.44 -12.64 -6.44
N PHE A 350 5.38 -11.84 -6.65
CA PHE A 350 4.95 -10.80 -5.71
C PHE A 350 4.49 -11.36 -4.36
N SER A 351 4.06 -12.60 -4.31
CA SER A 351 3.71 -13.27 -3.05
C SER A 351 4.92 -13.95 -2.39
N LEU A 352 5.82 -14.52 -3.18
CA LEU A 352 7.00 -15.26 -2.68
C LEU A 352 8.00 -14.35 -1.95
N VAL A 353 8.41 -13.25 -2.58
CA VAL A 353 9.50 -12.41 -2.06
C VAL A 353 9.12 -11.74 -0.74
N PRO A 354 7.99 -11.02 -0.60
CA PRO A 354 7.62 -10.39 0.67
C PRO A 354 7.40 -11.40 1.79
N SER A 355 6.84 -12.59 1.49
CA SER A 355 6.64 -13.65 2.49
C SER A 355 7.93 -14.14 3.12
N ALA A 356 9.05 -14.06 2.40
CA ALA A 356 10.38 -14.44 2.89
C ALA A 356 11.17 -13.25 3.45
N MET A 357 11.08 -12.10 2.80
CA MET A 357 11.91 -10.92 3.07
C MET A 357 11.55 -10.28 4.41
N TRP A 358 10.27 -9.98 4.66
CA TRP A 358 9.86 -9.30 5.89
C TRP A 358 10.14 -10.09 7.17
N PRO A 359 9.87 -11.41 7.25
CA PRO A 359 10.31 -12.21 8.39
C PRO A 359 11.82 -12.31 8.55
N SER A 360 12.59 -12.19 7.45
CA SER A 360 14.06 -12.24 7.51
C SER A 360 14.65 -11.02 8.20
N VAL A 361 14.02 -9.83 8.11
CA VAL A 361 14.42 -8.63 8.87
C VAL A 361 14.41 -8.92 10.37
N ALA A 362 13.35 -9.57 10.87
CA ALA A 362 13.22 -9.92 12.28
C ALA A 362 14.25 -10.97 12.77
N LYS A 363 14.90 -11.70 11.84
CA LYS A 363 15.98 -12.64 12.16
C LYS A 363 17.36 -11.98 12.17
N ILE A 364 17.52 -10.84 11.50
CA ILE A 364 18.79 -10.11 11.38
C ILE A 364 18.96 -9.11 12.53
N PHE A 365 17.86 -8.48 12.96
CA PHE A 365 17.89 -7.41 13.95
C PHE A 365 17.25 -7.83 15.28
N PRO A 366 17.82 -7.40 16.42
CA PRO A 366 17.17 -7.58 17.72
C PRO A 366 15.85 -6.78 17.77
N VAL A 367 14.91 -7.25 18.60
CA VAL A 367 13.56 -6.66 18.73
C VAL A 367 13.60 -5.14 18.90
N LYS A 368 14.55 -4.65 19.68
CA LYS A 368 14.79 -3.23 19.95
C LYS A 368 15.03 -2.39 18.67
N GLN A 369 15.64 -2.95 17.65
CA GLN A 369 16.03 -2.26 16.41
C GLN A 369 15.07 -2.52 15.25
N LEU A 370 14.09 -3.41 15.42
CA LEU A 370 13.18 -3.81 14.34
C LEU A 370 12.38 -2.65 13.77
N GLY A 371 11.83 -1.79 14.62
CA GLY A 371 11.07 -0.63 14.18
C GLY A 371 11.91 0.31 13.31
N THR A 372 13.14 0.60 13.75
CA THR A 372 14.09 1.43 12.99
C THR A 372 14.50 0.75 11.68
N ALA A 373 14.76 -0.56 11.69
CA ALA A 373 15.15 -1.29 10.50
C ALA A 373 14.01 -1.29 9.45
N TYR A 374 12.77 -1.56 9.85
CA TYR A 374 11.62 -1.49 8.95
C TYR A 374 11.40 -0.08 8.40
N ALA A 375 11.46 0.96 9.23
CA ALA A 375 11.28 2.33 8.79
C ALA A 375 12.31 2.74 7.74
N LEU A 376 13.59 2.38 7.92
CA LEU A 376 14.65 2.67 6.97
C LEU A 376 14.49 1.86 5.66
N ILE A 377 14.07 0.60 5.73
CA ILE A 377 13.80 -0.21 4.54
C ILE A 377 12.63 0.39 3.75
N PHE A 378 11.53 0.77 4.41
CA PHE A 378 10.41 1.45 3.76
C PHE A 378 10.80 2.80 3.16
N PHE A 379 11.66 3.57 3.82
CA PHE A 379 12.18 4.81 3.27
C PHE A 379 12.94 4.57 1.96
N ILE A 380 13.87 3.61 1.94
CA ILE A 380 14.63 3.24 0.73
C ILE A 380 13.69 2.70 -0.36
N GLN A 381 12.69 1.91 -0.01
CA GLN A 381 11.66 1.44 -0.93
C GLN A 381 10.92 2.60 -1.61
N ASN A 382 10.52 3.61 -0.85
CA ASN A 382 9.80 4.78 -1.38
C ASN A 382 10.63 5.59 -2.37
N ILE A 383 11.98 5.61 -2.26
CA ILE A 383 12.86 6.23 -3.27
C ILE A 383 12.62 5.59 -4.64
N GLY A 384 12.57 4.26 -4.68
CA GLY A 384 12.27 3.53 -5.92
C GLY A 384 10.85 3.79 -6.45
N LEU A 385 9.87 3.80 -5.55
CA LEU A 385 8.46 4.06 -5.91
C LEU A 385 8.23 5.50 -6.40
N TRP A 386 9.07 6.45 -5.99
CA TRP A 386 9.05 7.81 -6.51
C TRP A 386 9.73 7.90 -7.89
N GLY A 387 10.97 7.41 -8.00
CA GLY A 387 11.82 7.67 -9.15
C GLY A 387 11.50 6.81 -10.38
N ILE A 388 11.15 5.55 -10.20
CA ILE A 388 10.94 4.62 -11.33
C ILE A 388 9.71 4.98 -12.18
N PRO A 389 8.54 5.36 -11.65
CA PRO A 389 7.42 5.80 -12.49
C PRO A 389 7.77 6.98 -13.39
N ALA A 390 8.52 7.94 -12.87
CA ALA A 390 8.99 9.10 -13.63
C ALA A 390 10.00 8.72 -14.74
N LEU A 391 10.74 7.62 -14.58
CA LEU A 391 11.66 7.11 -15.61
C LEU A 391 10.97 6.27 -16.69
N ILE A 392 9.85 5.63 -16.34
CA ILE A 392 9.07 4.80 -17.29
C ILE A 392 8.18 5.69 -18.17
N GLY A 393 7.54 6.72 -17.59
CA GLY A 393 6.71 7.69 -18.31
C GLY A 393 7.54 8.64 -19.16
#